data_1266599b2da32a11dd557c06a6641865
#
_entry.id   1266599b2da32a11dd557c06a6641865
#
_cell.length_a   1.000
_cell.length_b   1.000
_cell.length_c   1.000
_cell.angle_alpha   90.00
_cell.angle_beta   90.00
_cell.angle_gamma   90.00
#
_symmetry.space_group_name_H-M   'P 1'
#
loop_
_entity.id
_entity.type
_entity.pdbx_description
1 polymer ?
#
loop_
_entity_poly.entity_id
_entity_poly.type
_entity_poly.pdbx_seq_one_letter_code
_entity_poly.pdbx_strand_id
1 'polypeptide(L)'
;MISDPEHVDEELGPQDPLSIDRLVHEPARMAILSVLDGVADAEFVFLQRVLGLTKGNLSAHLSKLEAAGLVEAKKAFIERQPRTTLSITHLGRQARARHWAQLEALRGLSG
;
A
#
# COMPACT_ATOMS: atom_id res chain seq x y z
N MET A 1 10.44 -9.74 29.33
CA MET A 1 10.23 -9.89 28.94
C MET A 1 10.03 -9.58 28.00
N ILE A 2 10.14 -9.31 27.58
CA ILE A 2 9.91 -8.91 26.72
C ILE A 2 10.39 -9.26 25.71
N SER A 3 10.88 -9.85 25.48
CA SER A 3 11.38 -10.35 24.35
C SER A 3 10.42 -10.91 23.48
N ASP A 4 9.34 -10.63 23.59
CA ASP A 4 8.22 -10.98 22.79
C ASP A 4 8.36 -10.27 21.45
N PRO A 5 8.43 -10.99 20.33
CA PRO A 5 8.54 -10.36 19.04
C PRO A 5 7.36 -9.45 18.74
N GLU A 6 6.19 -9.78 19.23
CA GLU A 6 5.03 -8.93 19.02
C GLU A 6 5.21 -7.59 19.71
N HIS A 7 5.83 -7.61 20.88
CA HIS A 7 6.08 -6.37 21.59
C HIS A 7 7.04 -5.48 20.80
N VAL A 8 8.05 -6.08 20.22
CA VAL A 8 8.99 -5.33 19.39
C VAL A 8 8.29 -4.72 18.20
N ASP A 9 7.40 -5.48 17.57
CA ASP A 9 6.63 -4.97 16.44
C ASP A 9 5.76 -3.81 16.85
N GLU A 10 5.19 -3.86 18.04
CA GLU A 10 4.39 -2.76 18.53
C GLU A 10 5.21 -1.51 18.74
N GLU A 11 6.43 -1.66 19.23
CA GLU A 11 7.30 -0.51 19.42
C GLU A 11 7.63 0.16 18.10
N LEU A 12 7.90 -0.64 17.07
CA LEU A 12 8.21 -0.09 15.76
C LEU A 12 7.00 0.58 15.13
N GLY A 13 5.83 -0.03 15.31
CA GLY A 13 4.60 0.52 14.78
C GLY A 13 4.50 0.41 13.28
N PRO A 14 3.30 0.57 12.74
CA PRO A 14 3.09 0.46 11.29
C PRO A 14 3.69 1.61 10.50
N GLN A 15 3.99 2.76 11.13
CA GLN A 15 4.55 3.90 10.44
C GLN A 15 6.06 4.00 10.57
N ASP A 16 6.68 3.04 11.23
CA ASP A 16 8.13 2.98 11.31
C ASP A 16 8.71 2.77 9.92
N PRO A 17 9.76 3.53 9.53
CA PRO A 17 10.30 3.43 8.16
C PRO A 17 10.70 2.02 7.76
N LEU A 18 11.28 1.24 8.69
CA LEU A 18 11.68 -0.12 8.35
C LEU A 18 10.48 -1.00 8.08
N SER A 19 9.43 -0.88 8.89
CA SER A 19 8.21 -1.64 8.69
C SER A 19 7.54 -1.26 7.37
N ILE A 20 7.52 0.04 7.05
CA ILE A 20 6.94 0.52 5.81
C ILE A 20 7.74 0.01 4.62
N ASP A 21 9.07 0.04 4.69
CA ASP A 21 9.89 -0.45 3.58
C ASP A 21 9.61 -1.93 3.29
N ARG A 22 9.49 -2.74 4.32
CA ARG A 22 9.14 -4.16 4.14
C ARG A 22 7.76 -4.32 3.53
N LEU A 23 6.83 -3.51 3.97
CA LEU A 23 5.45 -3.59 3.49
C LEU A 23 5.36 -3.30 2.00
N VAL A 24 6.04 -2.24 1.54
CA VAL A 24 5.97 -1.85 0.14
C VAL A 24 6.89 -2.67 -0.75
N HIS A 25 7.80 -3.45 -0.17
CA HIS A 25 8.73 -4.27 -0.94
C HIS A 25 8.06 -5.56 -1.41
N GLU A 26 6.87 -5.43 -1.92
CA GLU A 26 6.10 -6.54 -2.45
C GLU A 26 5.48 -6.05 -3.76
N PRO A 27 5.68 -6.76 -4.86
CA PRO A 27 5.33 -6.23 -6.20
C PRO A 27 3.88 -5.78 -6.33
N ALA A 28 2.93 -6.54 -5.80
CA ALA A 28 1.53 -6.16 -5.94
C ALA A 28 1.22 -4.89 -5.17
N ARG A 29 1.77 -4.76 -3.96
CA ARG A 29 1.52 -3.56 -3.15
C ARG A 29 2.17 -2.34 -3.76
N MET A 30 3.38 -2.50 -4.31
CA MET A 30 4.03 -1.39 -5.00
C MET A 30 3.25 -0.99 -6.24
N ALA A 31 2.69 -1.96 -6.96
CA ALA A 31 1.86 -1.66 -8.13
C ALA A 31 0.59 -0.90 -7.73
N ILE A 32 -0.04 -1.30 -6.63
CA ILE A 32 -1.22 -0.60 -6.13
C ILE A 32 -0.88 0.86 -5.85
N LEU A 33 0.20 1.10 -5.12
CA LEU A 33 0.59 2.47 -4.78
C LEU A 33 0.93 3.27 -6.03
N SER A 34 1.55 2.63 -7.02
CA SER A 34 1.90 3.32 -8.26
C SER A 34 0.66 3.77 -9.03
N VAL A 35 -0.35 2.91 -9.12
CA VAL A 35 -1.59 3.29 -9.81
C VAL A 35 -2.28 4.41 -9.04
N LEU A 36 -2.38 4.29 -7.73
CA LEU A 36 -3.08 5.29 -6.92
C LEU A 36 -2.34 6.62 -6.88
N ASP A 37 -1.03 6.62 -7.03
CA ASP A 37 -0.26 7.86 -7.04
C ASP A 37 -0.60 8.74 -8.23
N GLY A 38 -1.14 8.17 -9.29
CA GLY A 38 -1.45 8.91 -10.49
C GLY A 38 -2.89 9.41 -10.60
N VAL A 39 -3.72 9.15 -9.58
CA VAL A 39 -5.13 9.50 -9.63
C VAL A 39 -5.56 10.08 -8.29
N ALA A 40 -6.70 10.77 -8.28
CA ALA A 40 -7.27 11.27 -7.03
C ALA A 40 -7.81 10.12 -6.18
N ASP A 41 -8.50 9.19 -6.83
CA ASP A 41 -8.97 7.96 -6.21
C ASP A 41 -9.26 6.96 -7.31
N ALA A 42 -9.49 5.70 -6.93
CA ALA A 42 -9.82 4.65 -7.88
C ALA A 42 -10.75 3.66 -7.19
N GLU A 43 -11.70 3.13 -7.97
CA GLU A 43 -12.60 2.13 -7.43
C GLU A 43 -11.88 0.79 -7.29
N PHE A 44 -12.32 0.01 -6.33
CA PHE A 44 -11.76 -1.32 -6.09
C PHE A 44 -11.81 -2.17 -7.35
N VAL A 45 -12.94 -2.15 -8.05
CA VAL A 45 -13.10 -2.96 -9.26
C VAL A 45 -12.11 -2.54 -10.34
N PHE A 46 -11.85 -1.24 -10.46
CA PHE A 46 -10.88 -0.72 -11.41
C PHE A 46 -9.49 -1.26 -11.09
N LEU A 47 -9.09 -1.17 -9.83
CA LEU A 47 -7.79 -1.67 -9.40
C LEU A 47 -7.65 -3.16 -9.67
N GLN A 48 -8.70 -3.91 -9.37
CA GLN A 48 -8.69 -5.35 -9.58
C GLN A 48 -8.45 -5.67 -11.06
N ARG A 49 -9.14 -4.96 -11.93
CA ARG A 49 -9.03 -5.19 -13.36
C ARG A 49 -7.65 -4.79 -13.89
N VAL A 50 -7.18 -3.62 -13.52
CA VAL A 50 -5.90 -3.10 -14.02
C VAL A 50 -4.74 -3.97 -13.56
N LEU A 51 -4.78 -4.44 -12.31
CA LEU A 51 -3.68 -5.19 -11.73
C LEU A 51 -3.80 -6.69 -11.96
N GLY A 52 -4.96 -7.15 -12.44
CA GLY A 52 -5.14 -8.58 -12.68
C GLY A 52 -5.14 -9.43 -11.42
N LEU A 53 -5.60 -8.85 -10.31
CA LEU A 53 -5.61 -9.56 -9.03
C LEU A 53 -7.00 -10.13 -8.76
N THR A 54 -7.05 -11.20 -7.96
CA THR A 54 -8.31 -11.70 -7.47
C THR A 54 -8.84 -10.73 -6.43
N LYS A 55 -10.15 -10.79 -6.19
CA LYS A 55 -10.78 -9.95 -5.18
C LYS A 55 -10.13 -10.16 -3.81
N GLY A 56 -9.89 -11.43 -3.46
CA GLY A 56 -9.29 -11.73 -2.16
C GLY A 56 -7.86 -11.23 -2.03
N ASN A 57 -7.06 -11.39 -3.08
CA ASN A 57 -5.68 -10.92 -3.02
C ASN A 57 -5.61 -9.40 -2.94
N LEU A 58 -6.43 -8.71 -3.73
CA LEU A 58 -6.44 -7.26 -3.66
C LEU A 58 -6.91 -6.78 -2.28
N SER A 59 -7.97 -7.40 -1.74
CA SER A 59 -8.45 -7.04 -0.41
C SER A 59 -7.37 -7.23 0.64
N ALA A 60 -6.62 -8.31 0.58
CA ALA A 60 -5.58 -8.59 1.55
C ALA A 60 -4.46 -7.54 1.49
N HIS A 61 -4.03 -7.20 0.27
CA HIS A 61 -3.00 -6.18 0.12
C HIS A 61 -3.47 -4.81 0.57
N LEU A 62 -4.70 -4.45 0.20
CA LEU A 62 -5.25 -3.15 0.60
C LEU A 62 -5.40 -3.04 2.11
N SER A 63 -5.81 -4.13 2.78
CA SER A 63 -5.94 -4.12 4.23
C SER A 63 -4.60 -3.82 4.90
N LYS A 64 -3.53 -4.41 4.40
CA LYS A 64 -2.20 -4.17 4.96
C LYS A 64 -1.75 -2.74 4.71
N LEU A 65 -2.01 -2.21 3.52
CA LEU A 65 -1.64 -0.83 3.20
C LEU A 65 -2.46 0.16 4.01
N GLU A 66 -3.74 -0.13 4.20
CA GLU A 66 -4.61 0.73 4.96
C GLU A 66 -4.21 0.75 6.44
N ALA A 67 -3.90 -0.42 6.99
CA ALA A 67 -3.47 -0.52 8.38
C ALA A 67 -2.20 0.28 8.65
N ALA A 68 -1.33 0.38 7.65
CA ALA A 68 -0.10 1.16 7.77
C ALA A 68 -0.29 2.64 7.45
N GLY A 69 -1.51 3.04 7.07
CA GLY A 69 -1.79 4.44 6.78
C GLY A 69 -1.35 4.89 5.40
N LEU A 70 -1.06 3.96 4.48
CA LEU A 70 -0.56 4.31 3.16
C LEU A 70 -1.67 4.54 2.15
N VAL A 71 -2.84 3.94 2.37
CA VAL A 71 -4.03 4.17 1.54
C VAL A 71 -5.23 4.37 2.44
N GLU A 72 -6.27 5.00 1.89
CA GLU A 72 -7.55 5.16 2.55
C GLU A 72 -8.63 4.56 1.68
N ALA A 73 -9.59 3.89 2.33
CA ALA A 73 -10.73 3.32 1.65
C ALA A 73 -11.99 4.06 2.09
N LYS A 74 -12.82 4.41 1.11
CA LYS A 74 -14.11 5.03 1.37
C LYS A 74 -15.19 4.17 0.75
N LYS A 75 -16.20 3.87 1.55
CA LYS A 75 -17.34 3.10 1.09
C LYS A 75 -18.54 4.03 0.96
N ALA A 76 -19.22 3.93 -0.16
CA ALA A 76 -20.39 4.76 -0.43
C ALA A 76 -21.39 3.95 -1.22
N PHE A 77 -22.63 4.44 -1.27
CA PHE A 77 -23.65 3.86 -2.13
C PHE A 77 -23.87 4.81 -3.31
N ILE A 78 -23.69 4.26 -4.49
CA ILE A 78 -23.93 5.02 -5.73
C ILE A 78 -25.00 4.22 -6.47
N GLU A 79 -26.13 4.87 -6.71
CA GLU A 79 -27.27 4.22 -7.36
C GLU A 79 -27.64 2.91 -6.67
N ARG A 80 -27.67 2.97 -5.32
CA ARG A 80 -28.07 1.86 -4.46
C ARG A 80 -27.11 0.69 -4.47
N GLN A 81 -25.90 0.90 -5.00
CA GLN A 81 -24.89 -0.15 -5.00
C GLN A 81 -23.72 0.28 -4.16
N PRO A 82 -23.15 -0.63 -3.36
CA PRO A 82 -21.97 -0.30 -2.59
C PRO A 82 -20.76 -0.15 -3.50
N ARG A 83 -19.99 0.90 -3.27
CA ARG A 83 -18.77 1.17 -4.01
C ARG A 83 -17.67 1.48 -3.01
N THR A 84 -16.51 0.90 -3.27
CA THR A 84 -15.32 1.20 -2.47
C THR A 84 -14.33 1.91 -3.35
N THR A 85 -13.89 3.09 -2.91
CA THR A 85 -12.86 3.84 -3.61
C THR A 85 -11.64 3.92 -2.71
N LEU A 86 -10.48 3.88 -3.33
CA LEU A 86 -9.18 3.89 -2.66
C LEU A 86 -8.42 5.13 -3.10
N SER A 87 -7.69 5.73 -2.16
CA SER A 87 -6.80 6.83 -2.48
C SER A 87 -5.49 6.64 -1.73
N ILE A 88 -4.41 7.14 -2.30
CA ILE A 88 -3.12 7.09 -1.64
C ILE A 88 -3.03 8.27 -0.68
N THR A 89 -2.44 8.03 0.50
CA THR A 89 -2.23 9.08 1.47
C THR A 89 -0.89 9.77 1.21
N HIS A 90 -0.66 10.88 1.92
CA HIS A 90 0.63 11.54 1.84
C HIS A 90 1.76 10.58 2.26
N LEU A 91 1.54 9.83 3.33
CA LEU A 91 2.51 8.85 3.78
C LEU A 91 2.74 7.77 2.72
N GLY A 92 1.67 7.36 2.02
CA GLY A 92 1.79 6.40 0.95
C GLY A 92 2.63 6.91 -0.21
N ARG A 93 2.46 8.18 -0.56
CA ARG A 93 3.28 8.78 -1.62
C ARG A 93 4.75 8.81 -1.23
N GLN A 94 5.03 9.16 0.03
CA GLN A 94 6.40 9.17 0.52
C GLN A 94 7.01 7.78 0.51
N ALA A 95 6.25 6.78 0.95
CA ALA A 95 6.73 5.39 0.99
C ALA A 95 7.04 4.88 -0.41
N ARG A 96 6.17 5.19 -1.38
CA ARG A 96 6.40 4.80 -2.76
C ARG A 96 7.65 5.45 -3.32
N ALA A 97 7.80 6.74 -3.11
CA ALA A 97 8.96 7.49 -3.62
C ALA A 97 10.26 6.98 -3.01
N ARG A 98 10.24 6.67 -1.71
CA ARG A 98 11.42 6.14 -1.02
C ARG A 98 11.81 4.78 -1.58
N HIS A 99 10.84 3.91 -1.81
CA HIS A 99 11.12 2.58 -2.35
C HIS A 99 11.67 2.70 -3.78
N TRP A 100 11.07 3.57 -4.57
CA TRP A 100 11.54 3.79 -5.93
C TRP A 100 12.98 4.29 -5.95
N ALA A 101 13.31 5.23 -5.06
CA ALA A 101 14.68 5.73 -4.97
C ALA A 101 15.66 4.64 -4.60
N GLN A 102 15.26 3.72 -3.72
CA GLN A 102 16.11 2.60 -3.36
C GLN A 102 16.38 1.69 -4.55
N LEU A 103 15.35 1.43 -5.37
CA LEU A 103 15.52 0.61 -6.57
C LEU A 103 16.43 1.29 -7.57
N GLU A 104 16.30 2.60 -7.75
CA GLU A 104 17.16 3.35 -8.66
C GLU A 104 18.62 3.31 -8.19
N ALA A 105 18.85 3.39 -6.90
CA ALA A 105 20.19 3.31 -6.36
C ALA A 105 20.83 1.95 -6.65
N LEU A 106 20.05 0.87 -6.52
CA LEU A 106 20.54 -0.47 -6.81
C LEU A 106 20.86 -0.61 -8.29
N ARG A 107 20.03 -0.04 -9.15
CA ARG A 107 20.27 -0.09 -10.58
C ARG A 107 21.58 0.62 -10.93
N GLY A 108 21.86 1.74 -10.27
CA GLY A 108 23.09 2.46 -10.48
C GLY A 108 24.32 1.67 -10.10
N LEU A 109 24.18 0.83 -9.05
CA LEU A 109 25.31 0.00 -8.62
C LEU A 109 25.62 -1.11 -9.62
N SER A 110 24.62 -1.61 -10.33
CA SER A 110 24.83 -2.72 -11.24
C SER A 110 25.21 -2.28 -12.64
N GLY A 111 25.08 -1.02 -12.90
CA GLY A 111 25.38 -0.49 -14.21
C GLY A 111 26.48 0.47 -14.23
#